data_edf90a1cd2b946f994c4ea3e5ffe58eb
#
_entry.id   edf90a1cd2b946f994c4ea3e5ffe58eb
#
_cell.length_a   1.000
_cell.length_b   1.000
_cell.length_c   1.000
_cell.angle_alpha   90.00
_cell.angle_beta   90.00
_cell.angle_gamma   90.00
#
_symmetry.space_group_name_H-M   'P 1'
#
loop_
_entity.id
_entity.type
_entity.pdbx_description
1 polymer ?
#
loop_
_entity_poly.entity_id
_entity_poly.type
_entity_poly.pdbx_seq_one_letter_code
_entity_poly.pdbx_strand_id
1 'polypeptide(L)'
;MNYGKKSTARKEKELTSKGTMVRKKFSVIFCKTLLICFFLAAVVGICAGIGIFKGIIDSAPDIDDIDASPTGQLSTVLDDEGNEIATLVTSGTNRDPVTIDKMPINLQHAFVAIEDERFYDHNGIDIKGIIRAGFKGIASGFHFNQGASTITQQLLKNNVFTDWTSEDSMADKFERKIQEQYLAVQLEKRESKNWILENYLNTINLGQNTLGVQAASKRYFNKDVSDLTLSECAVIAAITKSPTKYNPITNPDNNASRRKDVLDNMLDQGYISQEEHDEALADNVYDRIQIVDNSTSSTANVNSYFVDTLTDQVMDDLINELGYTETQAFNALYGGGLTIYSTQNANLQQICDEEVNNLDNYNGQVEYSFSYRLSIQKADGTLQNYSEQTMLTYYREKTGNNSYNINFSSKEDAQAAIDQYKADIMEEGDTIPGSGESVTFTIQPQASLTLMDQATGEVKALVGGRGDKTANKTLNRASDTTRQPGSTFKILAAYAPALDSGGMTLASVEDDAPYSYTNGRSLRN
;
A
#
# COMPACT_ATOMS: atom_id res chain seq x y z
N MET A 1 55.93 33.10 30.59
CA MET A 1 55.50 34.49 30.90
C MET A 1 56.52 35.14 31.81
N ASN A 2 57.02 36.33 31.47
CA ASN A 2 58.04 37.00 32.25
C ASN A 2 57.38 37.91 33.31
N TYR A 3 57.33 37.46 34.56
CA TYR A 3 56.67 38.14 35.68
C TYR A 3 57.63 39.11 36.45
N GLY A 4 58.65 39.67 35.78
CA GLY A 4 59.55 40.64 36.41
C GLY A 4 58.81 41.95 36.77
N LYS A 5 59.22 42.57 37.91
CA LYS A 5 58.66 43.84 38.48
C LYS A 5 58.45 44.95 37.40
N LYS A 6 59.38 45.09 36.41
CA LYS A 6 59.23 46.06 35.30
C LYS A 6 58.12 45.74 34.32
N SER A 7 57.84 44.46 34.01
CA SER A 7 56.77 44.06 33.10
C SER A 7 55.40 44.18 33.75
N THR A 8 55.28 43.92 35.04
CA THR A 8 54.05 44.10 35.82
C THR A 8 53.67 45.58 35.92
N ALA A 9 54.63 46.45 36.26
CA ALA A 9 54.38 47.89 36.32
C ALA A 9 54.00 48.51 34.96
N ARG A 10 54.60 48.01 33.86
CA ARG A 10 54.21 48.43 32.48
C ARG A 10 52.79 48.01 32.11
N LYS A 11 52.44 46.82 32.45
CA LYS A 11 51.04 46.28 32.20
C LYS A 11 50.01 46.98 33.09
N GLU A 12 50.35 47.29 34.32
CA GLU A 12 49.50 48.03 35.24
C GLU A 12 49.22 49.47 34.74
N LYS A 13 50.30 50.17 34.27
CA LYS A 13 50.20 51.50 33.65
C LYS A 13 49.39 51.48 32.36
N GLU A 14 49.46 50.44 31.56
CA GLU A 14 48.73 50.22 30.32
C GLU A 14 47.25 49.94 30.63
N LEU A 15 46.94 49.14 31.64
CA LEU A 15 45.61 48.76 32.09
C LEU A 15 44.89 49.91 32.82
N THR A 16 45.65 50.83 33.51
CA THR A 16 45.08 51.98 34.24
C THR A 16 45.06 53.26 33.40
N SER A 17 45.54 53.26 32.17
CA SER A 17 45.45 54.44 31.30
C SER A 17 44.01 54.83 31.05
N LYS A 18 43.71 56.17 31.08
CA LYS A 18 42.32 56.69 30.88
C LYS A 18 41.68 56.12 29.62
N GLY A 19 42.41 55.99 28.51
CA GLY A 19 41.92 55.44 27.23
C GLY A 19 41.55 53.97 27.33
N THR A 20 42.38 53.16 28.00
CA THR A 20 42.11 51.71 28.18
C THR A 20 40.93 51.47 29.12
N MET A 21 40.77 52.29 30.17
CA MET A 21 39.66 52.19 31.09
C MET A 21 38.32 52.59 30.41
N VAL A 22 38.29 53.65 29.60
CA VAL A 22 37.11 54.06 28.84
C VAL A 22 36.71 52.99 27.82
N ARG A 23 37.70 52.43 27.09
CA ARG A 23 37.46 51.34 26.12
C ARG A 23 36.91 50.08 26.78
N LYS A 24 37.43 49.69 27.95
CA LYS A 24 36.91 48.57 28.74
C LYS A 24 35.52 48.82 29.28
N LYS A 25 35.24 50.03 29.83
CA LYS A 25 33.89 50.39 30.27
C LYS A 25 32.89 50.33 29.09
N PHE A 26 33.27 50.88 27.95
CA PHE A 26 32.42 50.84 26.77
C PHE A 26 32.20 49.38 26.31
N SER A 27 33.22 48.55 26.22
CA SER A 27 33.11 47.15 25.86
C SER A 27 32.22 46.37 26.82
N VAL A 28 32.36 46.58 28.14
CA VAL A 28 31.52 45.94 29.17
C VAL A 28 30.05 46.40 29.06
N ILE A 29 29.81 47.71 28.87
CA ILE A 29 28.47 48.23 28.68
C ILE A 29 27.87 47.66 27.41
N PHE A 30 28.60 47.69 26.30
CA PHE A 30 28.16 47.13 25.01
C PHE A 30 27.79 45.62 25.12
N CYS A 31 28.66 44.80 25.75
CA CYS A 31 28.36 43.36 25.95
C CYS A 31 27.15 43.17 26.87
N LYS A 32 27.00 43.99 27.94
CA LYS A 32 25.80 43.90 28.79
C LYS A 32 24.52 44.26 28.03
N THR A 33 24.55 45.35 27.23
CA THR A 33 23.38 45.78 26.45
C THR A 33 23.04 44.71 25.42
N LEU A 34 24.04 44.13 24.71
CA LEU A 34 23.82 43.07 23.75
C LEU A 34 23.21 41.82 24.39
N LEU A 35 23.67 41.45 25.59
CA LEU A 35 23.15 40.31 26.34
C LEU A 35 21.70 40.57 26.83
N ILE A 36 21.39 41.80 27.27
CA ILE A 36 20.03 42.20 27.64
C ILE A 36 19.10 42.16 26.41
N CYS A 37 19.55 42.72 25.28
CA CYS A 37 18.79 42.67 24.02
C CYS A 37 18.53 41.21 23.54
N PHE A 38 19.55 40.34 23.65
CA PHE A 38 19.42 38.91 23.33
C PHE A 38 18.41 38.24 24.27
N PHE A 39 18.47 38.53 25.59
CA PHE A 39 17.52 37.98 26.55
C PHE A 39 16.07 38.46 26.30
N LEU A 40 15.91 39.76 26.02
CA LEU A 40 14.59 40.31 25.65
C LEU A 40 14.05 39.70 24.36
N ALA A 41 14.89 39.55 23.33
CA ALA A 41 14.51 38.89 22.08
C ALA A 41 14.12 37.43 22.31
N ALA A 42 14.84 36.72 23.16
CA ALA A 42 14.52 35.35 23.53
C ALA A 42 13.16 35.27 24.29
N VAL A 43 12.91 36.17 25.23
CA VAL A 43 11.62 36.23 25.95
C VAL A 43 10.46 36.52 24.99
N VAL A 44 10.61 37.53 24.10
CA VAL A 44 9.59 37.84 23.09
C VAL A 44 9.36 36.66 22.16
N GLY A 45 10.42 35.98 21.72
CA GLY A 45 10.32 34.79 20.89
C GLY A 45 9.58 33.64 21.59
N ILE A 46 9.87 33.41 22.88
CA ILE A 46 9.17 32.38 23.68
C ILE A 46 7.68 32.76 23.85
N CYS A 47 7.36 34.02 24.18
CA CYS A 47 5.97 34.44 24.32
C CYS A 47 5.20 34.34 23.00
N ALA A 48 5.79 34.73 21.89
CA ALA A 48 5.19 34.57 20.56
C ALA A 48 4.98 33.07 20.21
N GLY A 49 5.98 32.22 20.50
CA GLY A 49 5.86 30.76 20.32
C GLY A 49 4.71 30.16 21.14
N ILE A 50 4.58 30.52 22.40
CA ILE A 50 3.47 30.09 23.28
C ILE A 50 2.13 30.57 22.73
N GLY A 51 2.05 31.84 22.23
CA GLY A 51 0.84 32.38 21.63
C GLY A 51 0.40 31.65 20.38
N ILE A 52 1.33 31.34 19.47
CA ILE A 52 1.08 30.55 18.26
C ILE A 52 0.61 29.14 18.64
N PHE A 53 1.35 28.48 19.54
CA PHE A 53 1.01 27.13 19.99
C PHE A 53 -0.39 27.06 20.61
N LYS A 54 -0.74 28.06 21.45
CA LYS A 54 -2.07 28.14 22.02
C LYS A 54 -3.14 28.40 20.96
N GLY A 55 -2.88 29.27 19.99
CA GLY A 55 -3.80 29.54 18.88
C GLY A 55 -4.10 28.27 18.06
N ILE A 56 -3.09 27.46 17.80
CA ILE A 56 -3.23 26.17 17.10
C ILE A 56 -4.08 25.19 17.93
N ILE A 57 -3.88 25.12 19.24
CA ILE A 57 -4.69 24.24 20.10
C ILE A 57 -6.14 24.74 20.18
N ASP A 58 -6.36 26.05 20.29
CA ASP A 58 -7.69 26.64 20.39
C ASP A 58 -8.49 26.49 19.07
N SER A 59 -7.80 26.24 17.92
CA SER A 59 -8.42 25.95 16.62
C SER A 59 -8.65 24.45 16.38
N ALA A 60 -8.13 23.56 17.26
CA ALA A 60 -8.37 22.13 17.13
C ALA A 60 -9.83 21.80 17.40
N PRO A 61 -10.41 20.81 16.69
CA PRO A 61 -11.77 20.36 16.97
C PRO A 61 -11.90 19.83 18.42
N ASP A 62 -13.11 19.92 18.97
CA ASP A 62 -13.36 19.37 20.31
C ASP A 62 -13.29 17.84 20.26
N ILE A 63 -12.61 17.23 21.23
CA ILE A 63 -12.47 15.78 21.29
C ILE A 63 -13.83 15.08 21.48
N ASP A 64 -14.81 15.77 22.07
CA ASP A 64 -16.15 15.23 22.30
C ASP A 64 -16.98 15.17 21.01
N ASP A 65 -16.64 15.99 20.01
CA ASP A 65 -17.25 15.97 18.67
C ASP A 65 -16.55 14.99 17.71
N ILE A 66 -15.43 14.39 18.15
CA ILE A 66 -14.65 13.47 17.33
C ILE A 66 -15.14 12.04 17.52
N ASP A 67 -15.70 11.47 16.45
CA ASP A 67 -15.87 10.02 16.32
C ASP A 67 -14.67 9.43 15.61
N ALA A 68 -13.79 8.78 16.35
CA ALA A 68 -12.64 8.06 15.79
C ALA A 68 -13.02 6.64 15.32
N SER A 69 -14.31 6.28 15.43
CA SER A 69 -14.84 5.02 14.89
C SER A 69 -14.96 5.11 13.37
N PRO A 70 -14.80 4.00 12.65
CA PRO A 70 -14.93 3.98 11.19
C PRO A 70 -16.41 4.11 10.76
N THR A 71 -16.89 5.34 10.59
CA THR A 71 -18.19 5.61 9.97
C THR A 71 -17.95 6.14 8.56
N GLY A 72 -18.36 5.40 7.52
CA GLY A 72 -18.17 5.82 6.15
C GLY A 72 -19.45 5.74 5.32
N GLN A 73 -19.70 6.75 4.49
CA GLN A 73 -20.62 6.67 3.38
C GLN A 73 -19.92 6.00 2.20
N LEU A 74 -20.62 5.09 1.52
CA LEU A 74 -20.06 4.42 0.34
C LEU A 74 -19.89 5.42 -0.81
N SER A 75 -18.78 5.32 -1.51
CA SER A 75 -18.56 6.11 -2.72
C SER A 75 -19.26 5.50 -3.92
N THR A 76 -19.74 6.35 -4.81
CA THR A 76 -20.54 5.98 -5.99
C THR A 76 -19.78 6.36 -7.26
N VAL A 77 -19.76 5.47 -8.24
CA VAL A 77 -19.21 5.70 -9.58
C VAL A 77 -20.35 5.92 -10.56
N LEU A 78 -20.26 6.99 -11.32
CA LEU A 78 -21.24 7.36 -12.35
C LEU A 78 -20.61 7.22 -13.75
N ASP A 79 -21.46 6.88 -14.75
CA ASP A 79 -21.07 6.88 -16.16
C ASP A 79 -21.01 8.31 -16.75
N ASP A 80 -20.79 8.42 -18.08
CA ASP A 80 -20.70 9.71 -18.79
C ASP A 80 -22.07 10.44 -18.91
N GLU A 81 -23.18 9.77 -18.59
CA GLU A 81 -24.52 10.34 -18.53
C GLU A 81 -24.97 10.65 -17.09
N GLY A 82 -24.19 10.28 -16.09
CA GLY A 82 -24.47 10.49 -14.66
C GLY A 82 -25.30 9.37 -14.03
N ASN A 83 -25.44 8.21 -14.66
CA ASN A 83 -26.08 7.04 -14.07
C ASN A 83 -25.10 6.28 -13.19
N GLU A 84 -25.57 5.72 -12.10
CA GLU A 84 -24.74 4.89 -11.22
C GLU A 84 -24.36 3.56 -11.92
N ILE A 85 -23.07 3.28 -11.98
CA ILE A 85 -22.51 2.03 -12.54
C ILE A 85 -21.85 1.15 -11.47
N ALA A 86 -21.48 1.71 -10.34
CA ALA A 86 -20.98 0.96 -9.20
C ALA A 86 -21.09 1.75 -7.90
N THR A 87 -21.32 1.03 -6.82
CA THR A 87 -21.07 1.51 -5.45
C THR A 87 -19.81 0.82 -4.94
N LEU A 88 -18.81 1.59 -4.51
CA LEU A 88 -17.54 1.05 -4.06
C LEU A 88 -17.67 0.50 -2.63
N VAL A 89 -17.56 -0.81 -2.54
CA VAL A 89 -17.57 -1.54 -1.27
C VAL A 89 -16.23 -2.25 -1.11
N THR A 90 -15.66 -2.21 0.09
CA THR A 90 -14.46 -2.99 0.39
C THR A 90 -14.79 -4.48 0.41
N SER A 91 -13.86 -5.31 -0.04
CA SER A 91 -13.95 -6.76 0.17
C SER A 91 -14.08 -7.01 1.68
N GLY A 92 -15.18 -7.59 2.10
CA GLY A 92 -15.44 -7.80 3.52
C GLY A 92 -16.19 -6.64 4.19
N THR A 93 -17.15 -5.99 3.48
CA THR A 93 -18.10 -5.03 4.09
C THR A 93 -19.04 -5.64 5.14
N ASN A 94 -18.91 -6.89 5.48
CA ASN A 94 -19.08 -7.27 6.87
C ASN A 94 -17.86 -6.73 7.63
N ARG A 95 -17.86 -5.40 7.89
CA ARG A 95 -17.12 -4.84 9.01
C ARG A 95 -17.76 -5.46 10.27
N ASP A 96 -17.42 -6.71 10.55
CA ASP A 96 -17.52 -7.21 11.89
C ASP A 96 -16.27 -6.68 12.60
N PRO A 97 -16.36 -5.51 13.27
CA PRO A 97 -15.24 -5.04 14.06
C PRO A 97 -14.94 -6.13 15.07
N VAL A 98 -13.76 -6.65 15.01
CA VAL A 98 -13.33 -7.68 15.93
C VAL A 98 -12.90 -7.00 17.21
N THR A 99 -13.48 -7.43 18.33
CA THR A 99 -13.09 -6.94 19.65
C THR A 99 -11.67 -7.40 20.00
N ILE A 100 -10.95 -6.59 20.78
CA ILE A 100 -9.54 -6.82 21.10
C ILE A 100 -9.26 -8.18 21.73
N ASP A 101 -10.22 -8.73 22.46
CA ASP A 101 -10.14 -10.05 23.10
C ASP A 101 -10.15 -11.22 22.12
N LYS A 102 -10.66 -11.02 20.89
CA LYS A 102 -10.62 -12.00 19.81
C LYS A 102 -9.36 -11.89 18.94
N MET A 103 -8.63 -10.79 19.05
CA MET A 103 -7.36 -10.62 18.35
C MET A 103 -6.24 -11.33 19.13
N PRO A 104 -5.46 -12.22 18.49
CA PRO A 104 -4.34 -12.88 19.17
C PRO A 104 -3.41 -11.86 19.81
N ILE A 105 -2.91 -12.16 21.00
CA ILE A 105 -2.00 -11.26 21.71
C ILE A 105 -0.72 -11.00 20.89
N ASN A 106 -0.25 -12.00 20.11
CA ASN A 106 0.88 -11.86 19.22
C ASN A 106 0.64 -10.85 18.09
N LEU A 107 -0.62 -10.73 17.61
CA LEU A 107 -0.98 -9.71 16.62
C LEU A 107 -0.90 -8.32 17.25
N GLN A 108 -1.50 -8.13 18.42
CA GLN A 108 -1.46 -6.86 19.15
C GLN A 108 -0.01 -6.44 19.43
N HIS A 109 0.82 -7.34 19.91
CA HIS A 109 2.23 -7.09 20.20
C HIS A 109 3.06 -6.82 18.94
N ALA A 110 2.77 -7.48 17.81
CA ALA A 110 3.46 -7.25 16.55
C ALA A 110 3.28 -5.80 16.05
N PHE A 111 2.04 -5.28 16.11
CA PHE A 111 1.77 -3.89 15.75
C PHE A 111 2.38 -2.90 16.73
N VAL A 112 2.25 -3.14 18.03
CA VAL A 112 2.88 -2.29 19.06
C VAL A 112 4.39 -2.28 18.90
N ALA A 113 5.02 -3.44 18.71
CA ALA A 113 6.46 -3.56 18.60
C ALA A 113 7.05 -2.79 17.41
N ILE A 114 6.35 -2.75 16.27
CA ILE A 114 6.87 -2.14 15.05
C ILE A 114 6.48 -0.67 14.89
N GLU A 115 5.32 -0.26 15.42
CA GLU A 115 4.76 1.08 15.23
C GLU A 115 4.96 1.99 16.44
N ASP A 116 4.86 1.44 17.67
CA ASP A 116 4.84 2.24 18.90
C ASP A 116 5.35 1.45 20.12
N GLU A 117 6.67 1.23 20.19
CA GLU A 117 7.39 0.44 21.19
C GLU A 117 6.94 0.69 22.65
N ARG A 118 6.53 1.93 22.95
CA ARG A 118 6.12 2.37 24.30
C ARG A 118 4.65 2.72 24.40
N PHE A 119 3.82 2.13 23.55
CA PHE A 119 2.38 2.39 23.49
C PHE A 119 1.69 2.34 24.86
N TYR A 120 2.03 1.36 25.69
CA TYR A 120 1.43 1.19 27.00
C TYR A 120 2.00 2.14 28.08
N ASP A 121 3.12 2.82 27.81
CA ASP A 121 3.84 3.65 28.78
C ASP A 121 3.54 5.14 28.67
N HIS A 122 3.15 5.62 27.48
CA HIS A 122 2.88 7.04 27.23
C HIS A 122 1.39 7.36 27.21
N ASN A 123 1.05 8.65 27.26
CA ASN A 123 -0.32 9.16 27.21
C ASN A 123 -0.55 9.93 25.89
N GLY A 124 -0.58 9.25 24.76
CA GLY A 124 -0.84 9.81 23.42
C GLY A 124 0.40 10.33 22.70
N ILE A 125 1.45 10.73 23.41
CA ILE A 125 2.71 11.23 22.84
C ILE A 125 3.89 10.49 23.44
N ASP A 126 4.75 9.93 22.60
CA ASP A 126 6.02 9.35 23.02
C ASP A 126 7.16 10.39 23.00
N ILE A 127 7.31 11.15 24.08
CA ILE A 127 8.35 12.18 24.21
C ILE A 127 9.77 11.57 24.05
N LYS A 128 10.01 10.37 24.58
CA LYS A 128 11.31 9.70 24.46
C LYS A 128 11.63 9.34 23.01
N GLY A 129 10.62 8.87 22.26
CA GLY A 129 10.70 8.58 20.83
C GLY A 129 10.98 9.83 20.01
N ILE A 130 10.30 10.93 20.29
CA ILE A 130 10.52 12.24 19.63
C ILE A 130 11.96 12.72 19.83
N ILE A 131 12.43 12.68 21.07
CA ILE A 131 13.81 13.09 21.39
C ILE A 131 14.82 12.18 20.68
N ARG A 132 14.63 10.86 20.71
CA ARG A 132 15.47 9.87 20.00
C ARG A 132 15.51 10.13 18.50
N ALA A 133 14.33 10.32 17.86
CA ALA A 133 14.23 10.61 16.43
C ALA A 133 14.90 11.94 16.07
N GLY A 134 14.75 12.96 16.91
CA GLY A 134 15.41 14.25 16.74
C GLY A 134 16.94 14.14 16.76
N PHE A 135 17.51 13.46 17.75
CA PHE A 135 18.95 13.24 17.84
C PHE A 135 19.50 12.44 16.65
N LYS A 136 18.80 11.37 16.24
CA LYS A 136 19.21 10.58 15.07
C LYS A 136 19.10 11.39 13.77
N GLY A 137 18.04 12.19 13.61
CA GLY A 137 17.87 13.06 12.45
C GLY A 137 19.01 14.08 12.33
N ILE A 138 19.43 14.71 13.43
CA ILE A 138 20.57 15.63 13.46
C ILE A 138 21.88 14.89 13.14
N ALA A 139 22.10 13.71 13.73
CA ALA A 139 23.30 12.90 13.51
C ALA A 139 23.42 12.37 12.07
N SER A 140 22.31 12.16 11.37
CA SER A 140 22.25 11.70 9.97
C SER A 140 22.23 12.84 8.93
N GLY A 141 22.55 14.08 9.32
CA GLY A 141 22.56 15.23 8.42
C GLY A 141 21.17 15.76 8.05
N PHE A 142 20.27 15.81 9.03
CA PHE A 142 18.86 16.23 8.90
C PHE A 142 17.96 15.29 8.09
N HIS A 143 18.34 14.02 7.97
CA HIS A 143 17.47 12.97 7.43
C HIS A 143 16.64 12.33 8.54
N PHE A 144 15.35 12.70 8.63
CA PHE A 144 14.41 12.20 9.64
C PHE A 144 13.70 10.94 9.11
N ASN A 145 14.42 9.81 9.06
CA ASN A 145 13.91 8.54 8.52
C ASN A 145 13.15 7.67 9.56
N GLN A 146 13.17 8.04 10.84
CA GLN A 146 12.44 7.33 11.90
C GLN A 146 11.13 8.07 12.22
N GLY A 147 10.01 7.35 12.13
CA GLY A 147 8.72 7.80 12.64
C GLY A 147 8.76 7.92 14.17
N ALA A 148 8.13 8.97 14.69
CA ALA A 148 7.92 9.17 16.13
C ALA A 148 6.42 9.37 16.42
N SER A 149 5.54 9.01 15.48
CA SER A 149 4.09 9.07 15.65
C SER A 149 3.62 7.83 16.41
N THR A 150 2.77 8.02 17.41
CA THR A 150 2.17 6.94 18.19
C THR A 150 0.99 6.31 17.45
N ILE A 151 0.57 5.11 17.87
CA ILE A 151 -0.65 4.44 17.38
C ILE A 151 -1.86 5.37 17.54
N THR A 152 -1.96 6.07 18.67
CA THR A 152 -3.05 7.04 18.93
C THR A 152 -3.06 8.19 17.93
N GLN A 153 -1.89 8.73 17.60
CA GLN A 153 -1.76 9.77 16.57
C GLN A 153 -2.11 9.25 15.18
N GLN A 154 -1.73 8.01 14.86
CA GLN A 154 -2.07 7.38 13.57
C GLN A 154 -3.57 7.12 13.46
N LEU A 155 -4.23 6.66 14.53
CA LEU A 155 -5.69 6.49 14.58
C LEU A 155 -6.41 7.80 14.27
N LEU A 156 -6.05 8.90 14.95
CA LEU A 156 -6.61 10.21 14.71
C LEU A 156 -6.34 10.73 13.31
N LYS A 157 -5.10 10.61 12.85
CA LYS A 157 -4.70 11.03 11.51
C LYS A 157 -5.53 10.34 10.42
N ASN A 158 -5.78 9.04 10.56
CA ASN A 158 -6.43 8.26 9.54
C ASN A 158 -7.96 8.41 9.54
N ASN A 159 -8.58 8.67 10.70
CA ASN A 159 -10.04 8.67 10.85
C ASN A 159 -10.65 10.07 11.07
N VAL A 160 -9.88 11.04 11.58
CA VAL A 160 -10.40 12.36 11.95
C VAL A 160 -9.93 13.45 10.99
N PHE A 161 -8.68 13.37 10.53
CA PHE A 161 -8.09 14.41 9.67
C PHE A 161 -8.21 14.07 8.17
N THR A 162 -9.31 13.43 7.76
CA THR A 162 -9.55 13.08 6.35
C THR A 162 -9.85 14.29 5.46
N ASP A 163 -10.44 15.36 6.03
CA ASP A 163 -10.84 16.55 5.27
C ASP A 163 -9.74 17.62 5.10
N TRP A 164 -8.55 17.39 5.67
CA TRP A 164 -7.48 18.38 5.73
C TRP A 164 -6.43 18.17 4.63
N THR A 165 -6.87 18.04 3.41
CA THR A 165 -6.07 17.57 2.29
C THR A 165 -5.42 18.65 1.45
N SER A 166 -5.69 19.93 1.71
CA SER A 166 -5.06 21.07 1.05
C SER A 166 -3.91 21.66 1.87
N GLU A 167 -3.00 20.82 2.39
CA GLU A 167 -1.80 21.30 3.09
C GLU A 167 -0.72 21.74 2.09
N ASP A 168 -0.89 22.91 1.50
CA ASP A 168 0.07 23.46 0.51
C ASP A 168 1.34 24.03 1.18
N SER A 169 1.33 24.23 2.51
CA SER A 169 2.46 24.85 3.20
C SER A 169 3.06 24.01 4.33
N MET A 170 4.34 24.26 4.62
CA MET A 170 5.01 23.70 5.80
C MET A 170 4.36 24.15 7.13
N ALA A 171 3.68 25.29 7.11
CA ALA A 171 2.97 25.82 8.29
C ALA A 171 1.75 24.96 8.61
N ASP A 172 0.96 24.58 7.60
CA ASP A 172 -0.25 23.77 7.77
C ASP A 172 0.11 22.36 8.28
N LYS A 173 1.16 21.77 7.74
CA LYS A 173 1.71 20.47 8.22
C LYS A 173 2.15 20.53 9.68
N PHE A 174 2.73 21.67 10.09
CA PHE A 174 3.16 21.89 11.47
C PHE A 174 1.95 22.09 12.40
N GLU A 175 0.96 22.88 11.96
CA GLU A 175 -0.28 23.11 12.68
C GLU A 175 -1.03 21.79 12.93
N ARG A 176 -1.29 21.03 11.89
CA ARG A 176 -1.92 19.71 12.01
C ARG A 176 -1.15 18.79 12.96
N LYS A 177 0.19 18.76 12.87
CA LYS A 177 0.98 17.89 13.75
C LYS A 177 0.87 18.25 15.22
N ILE A 178 0.69 19.54 15.56
CA ILE A 178 0.43 19.98 16.93
C ILE A 178 -0.98 19.57 17.37
N GLN A 179 -1.99 19.77 16.52
CA GLN A 179 -3.36 19.39 16.82
C GLN A 179 -3.51 17.87 16.99
N GLU A 180 -2.89 17.08 16.12
CA GLU A 180 -2.81 15.61 16.21
C GLU A 180 -2.21 15.16 17.56
N GLN A 181 -1.13 15.80 17.99
CA GLN A 181 -0.52 15.51 19.30
C GLN A 181 -1.43 15.93 20.47
N TYR A 182 -2.05 17.09 20.39
CA TYR A 182 -2.98 17.56 21.40
C TYR A 182 -4.19 16.62 21.54
N LEU A 183 -4.82 16.26 20.41
CA LEU A 183 -5.97 15.37 20.38
C LEU A 183 -5.61 13.95 20.83
N ALA A 184 -4.40 13.47 20.52
CA ALA A 184 -3.94 12.17 21.00
C ALA A 184 -3.88 12.11 22.53
N VAL A 185 -3.41 13.19 23.18
CA VAL A 185 -3.41 13.29 24.64
C VAL A 185 -4.83 13.37 25.21
N GLN A 186 -5.76 14.07 24.54
CA GLN A 186 -7.15 14.13 24.99
C GLN A 186 -7.87 12.79 24.79
N LEU A 187 -7.65 12.10 23.67
CA LEU A 187 -8.24 10.80 23.40
C LEU A 187 -7.81 9.77 24.46
N GLU A 188 -6.53 9.75 24.84
CA GLU A 188 -6.03 8.81 25.86
C GLU A 188 -6.46 9.15 27.31
N LYS A 189 -7.02 10.32 27.54
CA LYS A 189 -7.71 10.62 28.80
C LYS A 189 -9.15 10.08 28.82
N ARG A 190 -9.77 9.98 27.64
CA ARG A 190 -11.15 9.54 27.45
C ARG A 190 -11.26 8.04 27.27
N GLU A 191 -10.36 7.47 26.44
CA GLU A 191 -10.42 6.08 26.00
C GLU A 191 -9.25 5.25 26.54
N SER A 192 -9.49 3.95 26.73
CA SER A 192 -8.45 3.02 27.18
C SER A 192 -7.48 2.65 26.03
N LYS A 193 -6.28 2.19 26.39
CA LYS A 193 -5.30 1.66 25.44
C LYS A 193 -5.88 0.51 24.59
N ASN A 194 -6.68 -0.35 25.19
CA ASN A 194 -7.34 -1.44 24.47
C ASN A 194 -8.34 -0.92 23.45
N TRP A 195 -9.14 0.09 23.80
CA TRP A 195 -10.06 0.74 22.86
C TRP A 195 -9.32 1.38 21.69
N ILE A 196 -8.24 2.10 21.96
CA ILE A 196 -7.42 2.75 20.93
C ILE A 196 -6.80 1.72 19.99
N LEU A 197 -6.21 0.65 20.54
CA LEU A 197 -5.59 -0.40 19.75
C LEU A 197 -6.63 -1.18 18.93
N GLU A 198 -7.79 -1.47 19.50
CA GLU A 198 -8.90 -2.13 18.82
C GLU A 198 -9.36 -1.33 17.60
N ASN A 199 -9.61 -0.03 17.77
CA ASN A 199 -10.05 0.83 16.67
C ASN A 199 -8.95 1.02 15.63
N TYR A 200 -7.69 1.13 16.02
CA TYR A 200 -6.56 1.18 15.11
C TYR A 200 -6.47 -0.10 14.25
N LEU A 201 -6.51 -1.26 14.89
CA LEU A 201 -6.42 -2.56 14.22
C LEU A 201 -7.63 -2.86 13.31
N ASN A 202 -8.79 -2.29 13.60
CA ASN A 202 -10.00 -2.43 12.77
C ASN A 202 -10.07 -1.44 11.60
N THR A 203 -9.22 -0.41 11.56
CA THR A 203 -9.33 0.68 10.57
C THR A 203 -8.11 0.87 9.68
N ILE A 204 -6.99 0.26 10.04
CA ILE A 204 -5.76 0.43 9.27
C ILE A 204 -5.85 -0.25 7.92
N ASN A 205 -5.36 0.45 6.87
CA ASN A 205 -5.21 -0.12 5.54
C ASN A 205 -4.05 -1.12 5.50
N LEU A 206 -4.35 -2.34 5.08
CA LEU A 206 -3.40 -3.45 5.00
C LEU A 206 -3.23 -3.97 3.56
N GLY A 207 -3.53 -3.12 2.56
CA GLY A 207 -3.39 -3.45 1.14
C GLY A 207 -4.48 -4.38 0.61
N GLN A 208 -4.49 -4.66 -0.69
CA GLN A 208 -5.47 -5.55 -1.34
C GLN A 208 -6.93 -5.22 -0.99
N ASN A 209 -7.25 -3.93 -0.88
CA ASN A 209 -8.59 -3.43 -0.47
C ASN A 209 -9.05 -3.91 0.92
N THR A 210 -8.12 -4.18 1.83
CA THR A 210 -8.47 -4.61 3.19
C THR A 210 -8.32 -3.49 4.20
N LEU A 211 -9.39 -3.20 4.93
CA LEU A 211 -9.38 -2.36 6.13
C LEU A 211 -9.51 -3.24 7.37
N GLY A 212 -8.52 -3.11 8.25
CA GLY A 212 -8.47 -3.84 9.50
C GLY A 212 -7.94 -5.27 9.38
N VAL A 213 -7.56 -5.79 10.54
CA VAL A 213 -6.84 -7.07 10.66
C VAL A 213 -7.69 -8.30 10.34
N GLN A 214 -9.01 -8.25 10.57
CA GLN A 214 -9.92 -9.35 10.21
C GLN A 214 -10.00 -9.51 8.69
N ALA A 215 -10.20 -8.41 7.96
CA ALA A 215 -10.22 -8.41 6.51
C ALA A 215 -8.87 -8.88 5.94
N ALA A 216 -7.76 -8.40 6.51
CA ALA A 216 -6.42 -8.82 6.10
C ALA A 216 -6.16 -10.31 6.36
N SER A 217 -6.60 -10.84 7.52
CA SER A 217 -6.51 -12.27 7.85
C SER A 217 -7.25 -13.13 6.83
N LYS A 218 -8.48 -12.75 6.50
CA LYS A 218 -9.27 -13.45 5.47
C LYS A 218 -8.62 -13.33 4.10
N ARG A 219 -8.17 -12.14 3.71
CA ARG A 219 -7.58 -11.89 2.39
C ARG A 219 -6.28 -12.65 2.16
N TYR A 220 -5.37 -12.62 3.14
CA TYR A 220 -4.04 -13.20 2.96
C TYR A 220 -3.95 -14.67 3.34
N PHE A 221 -4.71 -15.12 4.32
CA PHE A 221 -4.59 -16.46 4.88
C PHE A 221 -5.89 -17.26 4.87
N ASN A 222 -7.02 -16.65 4.47
CA ASN A 222 -8.36 -17.23 4.51
C ASN A 222 -8.74 -17.81 5.90
N LYS A 223 -8.29 -17.12 6.97
CA LYS A 223 -8.51 -17.49 8.35
C LYS A 223 -9.29 -16.42 9.08
N ASP A 224 -9.93 -16.82 10.18
CA ASP A 224 -10.34 -15.85 11.19
C ASP A 224 -9.09 -15.24 11.85
N VAL A 225 -9.19 -13.96 12.27
CA VAL A 225 -8.06 -13.29 12.90
C VAL A 225 -7.58 -14.01 14.17
N SER A 226 -8.50 -14.66 14.89
CA SER A 226 -8.21 -15.45 16.10
C SER A 226 -7.30 -16.66 15.83
N ASP A 227 -7.23 -17.14 14.58
CA ASP A 227 -6.50 -18.35 14.18
C ASP A 227 -5.12 -18.06 13.58
N LEU A 228 -4.70 -16.80 13.59
CA LEU A 228 -3.39 -16.39 13.07
C LEU A 228 -2.25 -16.90 13.95
N THR A 229 -1.24 -17.47 13.31
CA THR A 229 0.03 -17.83 13.97
C THR A 229 0.90 -16.59 14.19
N LEU A 230 1.93 -16.69 15.03
CA LEU A 230 2.91 -15.61 15.26
C LEU A 230 3.52 -15.10 13.94
N SER A 231 3.90 -16.03 13.06
CA SER A 231 4.50 -15.72 11.75
C SER A 231 3.53 -14.94 10.86
N GLU A 232 2.27 -15.33 10.82
CA GLU A 232 1.21 -14.66 10.05
C GLU A 232 0.86 -13.28 10.63
N CYS A 233 0.84 -13.14 11.96
CA CYS A 233 0.70 -11.86 12.65
C CYS A 233 1.82 -10.87 12.23
N ALA A 234 3.05 -11.35 12.19
CA ALA A 234 4.19 -10.53 11.79
C ALA A 234 4.16 -10.14 10.30
N VAL A 235 3.64 -11.00 9.39
CA VAL A 235 3.39 -10.65 7.97
C VAL A 235 2.40 -9.52 7.87
N ILE A 236 1.27 -9.59 8.57
CA ILE A 236 0.23 -8.55 8.53
C ILE A 236 0.75 -7.24 9.10
N ALA A 237 1.44 -7.27 10.25
CA ALA A 237 2.02 -6.09 10.87
C ALA A 237 3.09 -5.42 9.98
N ALA A 238 3.82 -6.20 9.17
CA ALA A 238 4.82 -5.68 8.25
C ALA A 238 4.24 -4.78 7.14
N ILE A 239 2.94 -4.88 6.82
CA ILE A 239 2.29 -4.13 5.74
C ILE A 239 2.14 -2.65 6.10
N THR A 240 1.96 -2.31 7.36
CA THR A 240 1.51 -1.00 7.90
C THR A 240 2.23 0.22 7.34
N LYS A 241 3.54 0.15 7.19
CA LYS A 241 4.39 1.30 6.81
C LYS A 241 4.10 1.82 5.40
N SER A 242 3.80 0.93 4.47
CA SER A 242 3.42 1.23 3.09
C SER A 242 2.75 -0.01 2.50
N PRO A 243 1.41 -0.04 2.44
CA PRO A 243 0.64 -1.20 1.98
C PRO A 243 1.01 -1.68 0.57
N THR A 244 1.38 -0.78 -0.32
CA THR A 244 1.84 -1.13 -1.67
C THR A 244 3.23 -1.75 -1.65
N LYS A 245 4.19 -1.12 -0.96
CA LYS A 245 5.59 -1.56 -0.94
C LYS A 245 5.81 -2.89 -0.20
N TYR A 246 5.06 -3.10 0.88
CA TYR A 246 5.19 -4.27 1.74
C TYR A 246 4.02 -5.25 1.56
N ASN A 247 3.38 -5.22 0.39
CA ASN A 247 2.33 -6.17 0.04
C ASN A 247 2.90 -7.59 -0.05
N PRO A 248 2.40 -8.57 0.72
CA PRO A 248 2.97 -9.90 0.74
C PRO A 248 2.71 -10.72 -0.55
N ILE A 249 1.74 -10.28 -1.39
CA ILE A 249 1.44 -10.92 -2.67
C ILE A 249 2.34 -10.36 -3.77
N THR A 250 2.39 -9.04 -3.92
CA THR A 250 3.10 -8.38 -5.03
C THR A 250 4.58 -8.12 -4.74
N ASN A 251 4.95 -8.00 -3.45
CA ASN A 251 6.30 -7.70 -2.99
C ASN A 251 6.72 -8.58 -1.79
N PRO A 252 6.71 -9.92 -1.92
CA PRO A 252 6.95 -10.85 -0.81
C PRO A 252 8.32 -10.64 -0.14
N ASP A 253 9.37 -10.37 -0.92
CA ASP A 253 10.72 -10.14 -0.38
C ASP A 253 10.81 -8.88 0.51
N ASN A 254 10.13 -7.80 0.11
CA ASN A 254 10.06 -6.59 0.91
C ASN A 254 9.29 -6.84 2.22
N ASN A 255 8.17 -7.55 2.14
CA ASN A 255 7.41 -7.93 3.31
C ASN A 255 8.22 -8.86 4.22
N ALA A 256 8.93 -9.86 3.68
CA ALA A 256 9.78 -10.79 4.44
C ALA A 256 10.90 -10.05 5.20
N SER A 257 11.54 -9.09 4.57
CA SER A 257 12.55 -8.25 5.23
C SER A 257 11.93 -7.48 6.40
N ARG A 258 10.74 -6.88 6.22
CA ARG A 258 10.09 -6.11 7.29
C ARG A 258 9.44 -7.01 8.35
N ARG A 259 8.94 -8.21 7.98
CA ARG A 259 8.49 -9.24 8.93
C ARG A 259 9.61 -9.60 9.90
N LYS A 260 10.84 -9.74 9.40
CA LYS A 260 12.01 -9.94 10.25
C LYS A 260 12.18 -8.78 11.24
N ASP A 261 12.08 -7.52 10.79
CA ASP A 261 12.15 -6.35 11.69
C ASP A 261 11.05 -6.40 12.77
N VAL A 262 9.83 -6.87 12.44
CA VAL A 262 8.73 -7.04 13.41
C VAL A 262 9.12 -8.07 14.46
N LEU A 263 9.57 -9.26 14.05
CA LEU A 263 9.95 -10.33 14.97
C LEU A 263 11.15 -9.96 15.83
N ASP A 264 12.17 -9.31 15.25
CA ASP A 264 13.33 -8.80 16.00
C ASP A 264 12.88 -7.79 17.09
N ASN A 265 11.98 -6.85 16.76
CA ASN A 265 11.45 -5.90 17.72
C ASN A 265 10.60 -6.57 18.81
N MET A 266 9.80 -7.58 18.47
CA MET A 266 9.02 -8.35 19.45
C MET A 266 9.92 -9.09 20.44
N LEU A 267 11.05 -9.66 19.97
CA LEU A 267 12.06 -10.29 20.80
C LEU A 267 12.77 -9.27 21.69
N ASP A 268 13.26 -8.16 21.12
CA ASP A 268 13.99 -7.11 21.84
C ASP A 268 13.13 -6.46 22.94
N GLN A 269 11.81 -6.40 22.73
CA GLN A 269 10.84 -5.87 23.69
C GLN A 269 10.30 -6.93 24.66
N GLY A 270 10.72 -8.19 24.51
CA GLY A 270 10.35 -9.29 25.42
C GLY A 270 8.92 -9.82 25.24
N TYR A 271 8.28 -9.57 24.10
CA TYR A 271 6.95 -10.11 23.76
C TYR A 271 6.99 -11.59 23.35
N ILE A 272 8.11 -12.03 22.79
CA ILE A 272 8.35 -13.42 22.40
C ILE A 272 9.72 -13.89 22.92
N SER A 273 9.87 -15.19 23.09
CA SER A 273 11.15 -15.84 23.41
C SER A 273 12.03 -15.99 22.17
N GLN A 274 13.33 -16.30 22.37
CA GLN A 274 14.25 -16.60 21.28
C GLN A 274 13.81 -17.80 20.46
N GLU A 275 13.24 -18.82 21.10
CA GLU A 275 12.73 -20.04 20.45
C GLU A 275 11.54 -19.69 19.50
N GLU A 276 10.55 -18.95 20.00
CA GLU A 276 9.40 -18.49 19.19
C GLU A 276 9.83 -17.60 18.01
N HIS A 277 10.82 -16.74 18.23
CA HIS A 277 11.39 -15.88 17.17
C HIS A 277 12.02 -16.74 16.07
N ASP A 278 12.89 -17.72 16.44
CA ASP A 278 13.61 -18.54 15.48
C ASP A 278 12.65 -19.47 14.72
N GLU A 279 11.67 -20.04 15.38
CA GLU A 279 10.60 -20.83 14.76
C GLU A 279 9.79 -19.98 13.77
N ALA A 280 9.37 -18.77 14.18
CA ALA A 280 8.62 -17.89 13.31
C ALA A 280 9.43 -17.43 12.09
N LEU A 281 10.75 -17.21 12.22
CA LEU A 281 11.61 -16.87 11.08
C LEU A 281 11.81 -18.04 10.12
N ALA A 282 11.90 -19.27 10.64
CA ALA A 282 12.05 -20.48 9.83
C ALA A 282 10.78 -20.90 9.10
N ASP A 283 9.61 -20.36 9.51
CA ASP A 283 8.33 -20.68 8.91
C ASP A 283 8.21 -20.15 7.47
N ASN A 284 7.86 -21.03 6.54
CA ASN A 284 7.59 -20.70 5.12
C ASN A 284 6.21 -20.06 4.94
N VAL A 285 5.90 -19.02 5.73
CA VAL A 285 4.59 -18.38 5.80
C VAL A 285 4.07 -17.89 4.44
N TYR A 286 4.97 -17.50 3.52
CA TYR A 286 4.60 -16.98 2.19
C TYR A 286 4.00 -18.05 1.29
N ASP A 287 4.26 -19.34 1.54
CA ASP A 287 3.63 -20.43 0.81
C ASP A 287 2.13 -20.57 1.12
N ARG A 288 1.66 -19.97 2.23
CA ARG A 288 0.25 -19.97 2.65
C ARG A 288 -0.52 -18.74 2.18
N ILE A 289 0.16 -17.76 1.57
CA ILE A 289 -0.50 -16.52 1.14
C ILE A 289 -1.41 -16.77 -0.05
N GLN A 290 -2.65 -16.31 0.08
CA GLN A 290 -3.68 -16.42 -0.95
C GLN A 290 -3.40 -15.41 -2.08
N ILE A 291 -2.99 -15.89 -3.26
CA ILE A 291 -2.77 -15.04 -4.43
C ILE A 291 -4.11 -14.55 -4.99
N VAL A 292 -5.12 -15.43 -5.03
CA VAL A 292 -6.47 -15.11 -5.49
C VAL A 292 -7.36 -14.80 -4.29
N ASP A 293 -8.19 -13.77 -4.40
CA ASP A 293 -9.18 -13.44 -3.38
C ASP A 293 -10.37 -14.40 -3.45
N ASN A 294 -10.43 -15.35 -2.54
CA ASN A 294 -11.53 -16.30 -2.42
C ASN A 294 -12.63 -15.85 -1.44
N SER A 295 -12.49 -14.67 -0.83
CA SER A 295 -13.44 -14.15 0.17
C SER A 295 -14.73 -13.58 -0.44
N THR A 296 -14.78 -13.40 -1.77
CA THR A 296 -15.92 -12.81 -2.48
C THR A 296 -16.83 -13.89 -3.04
N SER A 297 -17.58 -14.58 -2.19
CA SER A 297 -18.64 -15.50 -2.63
C SER A 297 -20.01 -14.84 -2.87
N SER A 298 -20.11 -13.50 -2.90
CA SER A 298 -21.30 -12.80 -3.36
C SER A 298 -21.02 -12.08 -4.68
N THR A 299 -21.50 -12.63 -5.78
CA THR A 299 -21.46 -12.05 -7.13
C THR A 299 -22.15 -10.69 -7.24
N ALA A 300 -22.79 -10.21 -6.18
CA ALA A 300 -23.55 -8.96 -6.17
C ALA A 300 -22.68 -7.67 -6.16
N ASN A 301 -21.37 -7.75 -5.91
CA ASN A 301 -20.52 -6.58 -5.74
C ASN A 301 -19.15 -6.71 -6.44
N VAL A 302 -19.08 -7.45 -7.55
CA VAL A 302 -17.85 -7.54 -8.35
C VAL A 302 -17.81 -6.36 -9.32
N ASN A 303 -16.83 -5.48 -9.15
CA ASN A 303 -16.61 -4.35 -10.04
C ASN A 303 -16.22 -4.83 -11.46
N SER A 304 -16.61 -4.06 -12.48
CA SER A 304 -16.08 -4.26 -13.84
C SER A 304 -14.56 -3.99 -13.88
N TYR A 305 -13.88 -4.42 -14.93
CA TYR A 305 -12.47 -4.08 -15.15
C TYR A 305 -12.26 -2.57 -15.28
N PHE A 306 -13.23 -1.87 -15.88
CA PHE A 306 -13.23 -0.42 -15.97
C PHE A 306 -13.22 0.23 -14.57
N VAL A 307 -14.15 -0.18 -13.70
CA VAL A 307 -14.26 0.35 -12.34
C VAL A 307 -13.03 0.01 -11.52
N ASP A 308 -12.45 -1.18 -11.65
CA ASP A 308 -11.21 -1.52 -10.95
C ASP A 308 -10.05 -0.61 -11.37
N THR A 309 -9.89 -0.34 -12.69
CA THR A 309 -8.85 0.57 -13.21
C THR A 309 -9.10 2.01 -12.75
N LEU A 310 -10.37 2.46 -12.78
CA LEU A 310 -10.74 3.78 -12.31
C LEU A 310 -10.43 3.97 -10.82
N THR A 311 -10.71 2.96 -9.98
CA THR A 311 -10.39 3.05 -8.54
C THR A 311 -8.89 3.14 -8.28
N ASP A 312 -8.04 2.49 -9.10
CA ASP A 312 -6.59 2.64 -9.00
C ASP A 312 -6.16 4.06 -9.38
N GLN A 313 -6.72 4.61 -10.46
CA GLN A 313 -6.44 5.99 -10.86
C GLN A 313 -6.86 7.00 -9.80
N VAL A 314 -8.08 6.87 -9.23
CA VAL A 314 -8.55 7.76 -8.15
C VAL A 314 -7.65 7.64 -6.92
N MET A 315 -7.19 6.44 -6.56
CA MET A 315 -6.22 6.26 -5.48
C MET A 315 -4.92 7.01 -5.76
N ASP A 316 -4.38 6.86 -6.97
CA ASP A 316 -3.15 7.54 -7.40
C ASP A 316 -3.31 9.07 -7.39
N ASP A 317 -4.44 9.60 -7.87
CA ASP A 317 -4.75 11.03 -7.87
C ASP A 317 -4.87 11.58 -6.44
N LEU A 318 -5.57 10.86 -5.54
CA LEU A 318 -5.66 11.23 -4.13
C LEU A 318 -4.27 11.28 -3.45
N ILE A 319 -3.39 10.36 -3.79
CA ILE A 319 -2.04 10.29 -3.21
C ILE A 319 -1.10 11.34 -3.84
N ASN A 320 -1.04 11.39 -5.17
CA ASN A 320 -0.01 12.14 -5.88
C ASN A 320 -0.40 13.61 -6.11
N GLU A 321 -1.70 13.91 -6.32
CA GLU A 321 -2.18 15.27 -6.59
C GLU A 321 -2.68 15.95 -5.30
N LEU A 322 -3.36 15.20 -4.41
CA LEU A 322 -3.91 15.76 -3.17
C LEU A 322 -3.05 15.48 -1.92
N GLY A 323 -1.97 14.68 -2.07
CA GLY A 323 -1.01 14.43 -0.99
C GLY A 323 -1.51 13.54 0.14
N TYR A 324 -2.58 12.75 -0.09
CA TYR A 324 -3.08 11.78 0.87
C TYR A 324 -2.03 10.69 1.14
N THR A 325 -2.05 10.12 2.34
CA THR A 325 -1.41 8.82 2.56
C THR A 325 -2.24 7.72 1.89
N GLU A 326 -1.62 6.57 1.60
CA GLU A 326 -2.34 5.40 1.06
C GLU A 326 -3.58 5.05 1.90
N THR A 327 -3.49 5.13 3.24
CA THR A 327 -4.62 4.88 4.14
C THR A 327 -5.71 5.95 4.04
N GLN A 328 -5.35 7.21 3.95
CA GLN A 328 -6.32 8.30 3.78
C GLN A 328 -7.04 8.21 2.44
N ALA A 329 -6.30 7.98 1.34
CA ALA A 329 -6.86 7.79 0.01
C ALA A 329 -7.84 6.60 -0.01
N PHE A 330 -7.46 5.49 0.61
CA PHE A 330 -8.32 4.32 0.72
C PHE A 330 -9.60 4.61 1.52
N ASN A 331 -9.48 5.27 2.67
CA ASN A 331 -10.64 5.64 3.49
C ASN A 331 -11.56 6.61 2.74
N ALA A 332 -11.00 7.59 2.05
CA ALA A 332 -11.77 8.52 1.23
C ALA A 332 -12.51 7.79 0.10
N LEU A 333 -11.81 6.90 -0.62
CA LEU A 333 -12.37 6.16 -1.75
C LEU A 333 -13.48 5.20 -1.34
N TYR A 334 -13.32 4.46 -0.25
CA TYR A 334 -14.27 3.41 0.12
C TYR A 334 -15.22 3.78 1.27
N GLY A 335 -14.95 4.88 1.98
CA GLY A 335 -15.71 5.30 3.14
C GLY A 335 -16.01 6.79 3.21
N GLY A 336 -15.49 7.60 2.27
CA GLY A 336 -15.62 9.05 2.26
C GLY A 336 -16.84 9.58 1.53
N GLY A 337 -17.69 8.72 0.95
CA GLY A 337 -18.90 9.13 0.23
C GLY A 337 -18.63 9.93 -1.05
N LEU A 338 -17.53 9.62 -1.76
CA LEU A 338 -17.18 10.30 -3.01
C LEU A 338 -18.21 10.01 -4.10
N THR A 339 -18.49 11.02 -4.92
CA THR A 339 -19.18 10.84 -6.21
C THR A 339 -18.15 10.94 -7.32
N ILE A 340 -17.86 9.82 -7.99
CA ILE A 340 -16.82 9.70 -9.01
C ILE A 340 -17.47 9.70 -10.39
N TYR A 341 -17.27 10.77 -11.15
CA TYR A 341 -17.74 10.89 -12.54
C TYR A 341 -16.72 10.26 -13.47
N SER A 342 -17.11 9.19 -14.18
CA SER A 342 -16.25 8.49 -15.11
C SER A 342 -16.55 8.85 -16.56
N THR A 343 -15.67 8.42 -17.45
CA THR A 343 -15.84 8.55 -18.91
C THR A 343 -16.50 7.32 -19.52
N GLN A 344 -16.87 6.32 -18.74
CA GLN A 344 -17.51 5.10 -19.23
C GLN A 344 -18.85 5.43 -19.89
N ASN A 345 -19.06 4.89 -21.07
CA ASN A 345 -20.37 4.85 -21.68
C ASN A 345 -20.98 3.45 -21.48
N ALA A 346 -22.05 3.36 -20.71
CA ALA A 346 -22.63 2.08 -20.30
C ALA A 346 -23.06 1.21 -21.48
N ASN A 347 -23.60 1.81 -22.55
CA ASN A 347 -24.04 1.08 -23.73
C ASN A 347 -22.86 0.54 -24.54
N LEU A 348 -21.80 1.34 -24.73
CA LEU A 348 -20.57 0.90 -25.40
C LEU A 348 -19.84 -0.17 -24.58
N GLN A 349 -19.83 -0.06 -23.26
CA GLN A 349 -19.28 -1.09 -22.39
C GLN A 349 -20.01 -2.42 -22.57
N GLN A 350 -21.34 -2.41 -22.56
CA GLN A 350 -22.14 -3.62 -22.76
C GLN A 350 -21.83 -4.27 -24.11
N ILE A 351 -21.80 -3.50 -25.21
CA ILE A 351 -21.45 -4.02 -26.54
C ILE A 351 -20.05 -4.65 -26.53
N CYS A 352 -19.07 -4.00 -25.92
CA CYS A 352 -17.70 -4.54 -25.83
C CYS A 352 -17.65 -5.83 -25.02
N ASP A 353 -18.37 -5.92 -23.90
CA ASP A 353 -18.46 -7.12 -23.08
C ASP A 353 -19.11 -8.29 -23.84
N GLU A 354 -20.21 -8.02 -24.57
CA GLU A 354 -20.90 -9.01 -25.40
C GLU A 354 -19.98 -9.53 -26.52
N GLU A 355 -19.30 -8.66 -27.25
CA GLU A 355 -18.43 -9.06 -28.38
C GLU A 355 -17.15 -9.80 -27.91
N VAL A 356 -16.55 -9.42 -26.78
CA VAL A 356 -15.41 -10.14 -26.22
C VAL A 356 -15.81 -11.54 -25.75
N ASN A 357 -17.06 -11.73 -25.33
CA ASN A 357 -17.56 -13.03 -24.88
C ASN A 357 -18.23 -13.86 -25.98
N ASN A 358 -18.48 -13.29 -27.14
CA ASN A 358 -19.13 -13.97 -28.25
C ASN A 358 -18.24 -15.08 -28.83
N LEU A 359 -18.70 -16.32 -28.72
CA LEU A 359 -17.96 -17.53 -29.18
C LEU A 359 -17.65 -17.51 -30.68
N ASP A 360 -18.50 -16.91 -31.49
CA ASP A 360 -18.30 -16.86 -32.93
C ASP A 360 -17.07 -16.08 -33.34
N ASN A 361 -16.64 -15.13 -32.51
CA ASN A 361 -15.40 -14.37 -32.72
C ASN A 361 -14.10 -15.22 -32.50
N TYR A 362 -14.23 -16.45 -31.99
CA TYR A 362 -13.11 -17.34 -31.68
C TYR A 362 -13.15 -18.65 -32.47
N ASN A 363 -13.82 -18.68 -33.62
CA ASN A 363 -13.97 -19.88 -34.47
C ASN A 363 -14.58 -21.10 -33.73
N GLY A 364 -15.41 -20.86 -32.72
CA GLY A 364 -16.06 -21.90 -31.92
C GLY A 364 -15.10 -22.74 -31.05
N GLN A 365 -13.82 -22.39 -30.96
CA GLN A 365 -12.87 -23.11 -30.11
C GLN A 365 -12.92 -22.54 -28.69
N VAL A 366 -13.19 -23.41 -27.74
CA VAL A 366 -13.17 -23.11 -26.30
C VAL A 366 -12.35 -24.17 -25.60
N GLU A 367 -11.35 -23.73 -24.87
CA GLU A 367 -10.61 -24.55 -23.92
C GLU A 367 -10.69 -23.89 -22.54
N TYR A 368 -10.41 -24.64 -21.50
CA TYR A 368 -10.31 -24.16 -20.12
C TYR A 368 -8.93 -24.47 -19.59
N SER A 369 -8.21 -23.41 -19.19
CA SER A 369 -7.09 -23.51 -18.27
C SER A 369 -7.58 -23.31 -16.85
N PHE A 370 -6.73 -23.57 -15.86
CA PHE A 370 -7.08 -23.32 -14.47
C PHE A 370 -5.85 -22.89 -13.66
N SER A 371 -6.13 -22.19 -12.57
CA SER A 371 -5.19 -21.99 -11.47
C SER A 371 -5.59 -22.95 -10.35
N TYR A 372 -4.63 -23.70 -9.84
CA TYR A 372 -4.83 -24.74 -8.83
C TYR A 372 -3.90 -24.56 -7.65
N ARG A 373 -4.44 -24.66 -6.47
CA ARG A 373 -3.68 -24.67 -5.23
C ARG A 373 -4.20 -25.76 -4.33
N LEU A 374 -3.26 -26.55 -3.81
CA LEU A 374 -3.55 -27.61 -2.87
C LEU A 374 -2.47 -27.64 -1.80
N SER A 375 -2.87 -27.59 -0.54
CA SER A 375 -2.01 -27.82 0.61
C SER A 375 -2.40 -29.16 1.25
N ILE A 376 -1.44 -30.07 1.36
CA ILE A 376 -1.61 -31.38 1.99
C ILE A 376 -0.80 -31.40 3.27
N GLN A 377 -1.45 -31.67 4.40
CA GLN A 377 -0.78 -32.00 5.64
C GLN A 377 -0.47 -33.49 5.65
N LYS A 378 0.80 -33.83 5.61
CA LYS A 378 1.30 -35.20 5.66
C LYS A 378 1.07 -35.82 7.05
N ALA A 379 1.08 -37.16 7.11
CA ALA A 379 0.89 -37.92 8.34
C ALA A 379 1.93 -37.57 9.44
N ASP A 380 3.11 -37.07 9.06
CA ASP A 380 4.17 -36.58 9.97
C ASP A 380 3.96 -35.12 10.46
N GLY A 381 2.87 -34.48 10.03
CA GLY A 381 2.54 -33.09 10.37
C GLY A 381 3.16 -32.05 9.42
N THR A 382 4.00 -32.42 8.45
CA THR A 382 4.56 -31.48 7.47
C THR A 382 3.50 -31.02 6.48
N LEU A 383 3.57 -29.74 6.04
CA LEU A 383 2.69 -29.17 5.03
C LEU A 383 3.41 -29.13 3.68
N GLN A 384 2.78 -29.71 2.65
CA GLN A 384 3.27 -29.68 1.28
C GLN A 384 2.27 -28.93 0.39
N ASN A 385 2.79 -28.07 -0.50
CA ASN A 385 1.99 -27.24 -1.40
C ASN A 385 2.17 -27.66 -2.85
N TYR A 386 1.06 -27.68 -3.57
CA TYR A 386 0.98 -28.09 -4.96
C TYR A 386 0.21 -27.02 -5.76
N SER A 387 0.53 -26.92 -7.05
CA SER A 387 -0.08 -25.97 -7.98
C SER A 387 -0.34 -26.63 -9.34
N GLU A 388 -0.99 -25.89 -10.26
CA GLU A 388 -1.10 -26.31 -11.66
C GLU A 388 0.28 -26.55 -12.29
N GLN A 389 1.35 -25.88 -11.86
CA GLN A 389 2.70 -26.09 -12.38
C GLN A 389 3.30 -27.41 -11.88
N THR A 390 3.09 -27.75 -10.61
CA THR A 390 3.51 -29.05 -10.09
C THR A 390 2.73 -30.19 -10.74
N MET A 391 1.43 -30.00 -10.99
CA MET A 391 0.59 -30.95 -11.72
C MET A 391 1.08 -31.12 -13.18
N LEU A 392 1.42 -30.02 -13.87
CA LEU A 392 1.95 -30.05 -15.22
C LEU A 392 3.27 -30.85 -15.28
N THR A 393 4.18 -30.58 -14.33
CA THR A 393 5.46 -31.31 -14.24
C THR A 393 5.23 -32.77 -13.99
N TYR A 394 4.37 -33.14 -13.05
CA TYR A 394 4.01 -34.52 -12.73
C TYR A 394 3.50 -35.26 -13.96
N TYR A 395 2.57 -34.71 -14.73
CA TYR A 395 2.03 -35.38 -15.91
C TYR A 395 3.04 -35.48 -17.07
N ARG A 396 3.91 -34.49 -17.24
CA ARG A 396 5.01 -34.56 -18.22
C ARG A 396 5.97 -35.69 -17.89
N GLU A 397 6.34 -35.85 -16.64
CA GLU A 397 7.19 -36.95 -16.18
C GLU A 397 6.49 -38.29 -16.29
N LYS A 398 5.23 -38.40 -15.81
CA LYS A 398 4.44 -39.64 -15.84
C LYS A 398 4.17 -40.16 -17.25
N THR A 399 3.96 -39.25 -18.20
CA THR A 399 3.63 -39.62 -19.59
C THR A 399 4.85 -39.63 -20.53
N GLY A 400 5.98 -39.07 -20.12
CA GLY A 400 7.14 -38.81 -20.98
C GLY A 400 6.89 -37.80 -22.10
N ASN A 401 5.78 -37.03 -22.02
CA ASN A 401 5.38 -36.07 -23.04
C ASN A 401 5.67 -34.62 -22.58
N ASN A 402 6.78 -34.06 -23.03
CA ASN A 402 7.17 -32.68 -22.71
C ASN A 402 6.22 -31.60 -23.29
N SER A 403 5.36 -31.98 -24.25
CA SER A 403 4.35 -31.09 -24.85
C SER A 403 2.99 -31.19 -24.15
N TYR A 404 2.89 -31.99 -23.08
CA TYR A 404 1.64 -32.05 -22.29
C TYR A 404 1.30 -30.67 -21.76
N ASN A 405 0.03 -30.30 -21.95
CA ASN A 405 -0.53 -29.03 -21.44
C ASN A 405 -1.73 -29.32 -20.52
N ILE A 406 -2.17 -28.31 -19.81
CA ILE A 406 -3.28 -28.37 -18.85
C ILE A 406 -4.48 -27.53 -19.34
N ASN A 407 -4.69 -27.45 -20.66
CA ASN A 407 -5.91 -26.92 -21.25
C ASN A 407 -6.84 -28.09 -21.57
N PHE A 408 -8.12 -27.91 -21.26
CA PHE A 408 -9.13 -28.95 -21.37
C PHE A 408 -10.33 -28.43 -22.16
N SER A 409 -11.07 -29.34 -22.80
CA SER A 409 -12.25 -28.99 -23.60
C SER A 409 -13.46 -28.58 -22.76
N SER A 410 -13.47 -28.94 -21.46
CA SER A 410 -14.51 -28.57 -20.52
C SER A 410 -13.95 -28.33 -19.11
N LYS A 411 -14.72 -27.65 -18.26
CA LYS A 411 -14.39 -27.50 -16.84
C LYS A 411 -14.45 -28.85 -16.12
N GLU A 412 -15.35 -29.73 -16.56
CA GLU A 412 -15.53 -31.08 -16.02
C GLU A 412 -14.31 -31.95 -16.27
N ASP A 413 -13.77 -31.91 -17.50
CA ASP A 413 -12.52 -32.65 -17.84
C ASP A 413 -11.31 -32.13 -17.05
N ALA A 414 -11.23 -30.80 -16.88
CA ALA A 414 -10.17 -30.17 -16.08
C ALA A 414 -10.28 -30.59 -14.61
N GLN A 415 -11.48 -30.58 -14.03
CA GLN A 415 -11.72 -31.01 -12.65
C GLN A 415 -11.40 -32.49 -12.46
N ALA A 416 -11.80 -33.34 -13.39
CA ALA A 416 -11.49 -34.76 -13.34
C ALA A 416 -9.96 -35.02 -13.35
N ALA A 417 -9.21 -34.24 -14.14
CA ALA A 417 -7.74 -34.33 -14.15
C ALA A 417 -7.12 -33.84 -12.83
N ILE A 418 -7.68 -32.80 -12.22
CA ILE A 418 -7.25 -32.31 -10.88
C ILE A 418 -7.52 -33.38 -9.82
N ASP A 419 -8.73 -33.96 -9.82
CA ASP A 419 -9.11 -34.99 -8.85
C ASP A 419 -8.23 -36.24 -8.98
N GLN A 420 -7.89 -36.63 -10.22
CA GLN A 420 -6.96 -37.73 -10.47
C GLN A 420 -5.55 -37.41 -9.98
N TYR A 421 -5.04 -36.18 -10.24
CA TYR A 421 -3.74 -35.75 -9.74
C TYR A 421 -3.70 -35.76 -8.22
N LYS A 422 -4.74 -35.23 -7.56
CA LYS A 422 -4.87 -35.25 -6.11
C LYS A 422 -4.84 -36.69 -5.56
N ALA A 423 -5.58 -37.59 -6.18
CA ALA A 423 -5.56 -39.01 -5.80
C ALA A 423 -4.20 -39.67 -5.98
N ASP A 424 -3.44 -39.29 -7.03
CA ASP A 424 -2.12 -39.83 -7.31
C ASP A 424 -1.02 -39.38 -6.33
N ILE A 425 -1.17 -38.19 -5.70
CA ILE A 425 -0.15 -37.60 -4.82
C ILE A 425 -0.46 -37.73 -3.32
N MET A 426 -1.71 -38.01 -2.95
CA MET A 426 -2.10 -38.24 -1.55
C MET A 426 -1.77 -39.65 -1.11
N GLU A 427 -1.23 -39.78 0.11
CA GLU A 427 -0.88 -41.03 0.77
C GLU A 427 -1.82 -41.30 1.95
N GLU A 428 -1.77 -42.52 2.48
CA GLU A 428 -2.58 -42.90 3.64
C GLU A 428 -2.21 -42.05 4.88
N GLY A 429 -3.19 -41.37 5.47
CA GLY A 429 -2.99 -40.48 6.61
C GLY A 429 -2.82 -39.01 6.26
N ASP A 430 -2.72 -38.66 4.98
CA ASP A 430 -2.70 -37.28 4.52
C ASP A 430 -4.06 -36.61 4.66
N THR A 431 -4.07 -35.32 5.00
CA THR A 431 -5.29 -34.52 5.13
C THR A 431 -5.16 -33.20 4.41
N ILE A 432 -6.29 -32.64 3.94
CA ILE A 432 -6.35 -31.28 3.36
C ILE A 432 -6.92 -30.38 4.46
N PRO A 433 -6.13 -29.45 5.01
CA PRO A 433 -6.61 -28.55 6.06
C PRO A 433 -7.59 -27.53 5.50
N GLY A 434 -8.75 -27.36 6.11
CA GLY A 434 -9.75 -26.30 5.88
C GLY A 434 -9.92 -25.85 4.43
N SER A 435 -9.40 -24.66 4.10
CA SER A 435 -9.38 -24.07 2.76
C SER A 435 -8.11 -24.44 1.96
N GLY A 436 -7.48 -25.58 2.25
CA GLY A 436 -6.25 -26.02 1.62
C GLY A 436 -6.36 -26.37 0.12
N GLU A 437 -7.54 -26.30 -0.49
CA GLU A 437 -7.74 -26.53 -1.92
C GLU A 437 -8.52 -25.39 -2.55
N SER A 438 -8.06 -24.91 -3.71
CA SER A 438 -8.72 -23.88 -4.51
C SER A 438 -8.47 -24.10 -5.99
N VAL A 439 -9.53 -24.02 -6.80
CA VAL A 439 -9.51 -24.11 -8.27
C VAL A 439 -10.23 -22.91 -8.87
N THR A 440 -9.61 -22.26 -9.85
CA THR A 440 -10.24 -21.21 -10.64
C THR A 440 -10.07 -21.51 -12.12
N PHE A 441 -11.17 -21.72 -12.84
CA PHE A 441 -11.15 -21.99 -14.27
C PHE A 441 -11.15 -20.70 -15.07
N THR A 442 -10.34 -20.68 -16.15
CA THR A 442 -10.23 -19.57 -17.07
C THR A 442 -10.48 -20.05 -18.49
N ILE A 443 -11.47 -19.47 -19.17
CA ILE A 443 -11.76 -19.77 -20.58
C ILE A 443 -10.60 -19.31 -21.48
N GLN A 444 -10.29 -20.07 -22.52
CA GLN A 444 -9.25 -19.78 -23.51
C GLN A 444 -9.82 -19.83 -24.93
N PRO A 445 -9.27 -19.06 -25.89
CA PRO A 445 -8.27 -18.02 -25.70
C PRO A 445 -8.82 -16.83 -24.93
N GLN A 446 -7.93 -16.10 -24.25
CA GLN A 446 -8.28 -14.84 -23.60
C GLN A 446 -8.17 -13.66 -24.57
N ALA A 447 -8.99 -12.65 -24.35
CA ALA A 447 -8.98 -11.39 -25.09
C ALA A 447 -9.21 -10.22 -24.14
N SER A 448 -8.75 -9.04 -24.53
CA SER A 448 -9.04 -7.76 -23.86
C SER A 448 -9.29 -6.69 -24.91
N LEU A 449 -10.05 -5.65 -24.52
CA LEU A 449 -10.43 -4.56 -25.40
C LEU A 449 -10.44 -3.24 -24.64
N THR A 450 -9.92 -2.19 -25.27
CA THR A 450 -10.06 -0.80 -24.80
C THR A 450 -10.66 0.02 -25.94
N LEU A 451 -11.78 0.67 -25.68
CA LEU A 451 -12.44 1.59 -26.59
C LEU A 451 -12.19 3.02 -26.11
N MET A 452 -11.57 3.83 -26.98
CA MET A 452 -11.17 5.20 -26.66
C MET A 452 -11.77 6.18 -27.68
N ASP A 453 -12.24 7.33 -27.20
CA ASP A 453 -12.56 8.46 -28.07
C ASP A 453 -11.24 9.12 -28.50
N GLN A 454 -11.00 9.10 -29.82
CA GLN A 454 -9.74 9.64 -30.38
C GLN A 454 -9.59 11.16 -30.26
N ALA A 455 -10.70 11.89 -30.13
CA ALA A 455 -10.66 13.35 -30.05
C ALA A 455 -10.34 13.85 -28.64
N THR A 456 -10.83 13.14 -27.62
CA THR A 456 -10.67 13.53 -26.21
C THR A 456 -9.63 12.70 -25.46
N GLY A 457 -9.35 11.47 -25.92
CA GLY A 457 -8.52 10.48 -25.22
C GLY A 457 -9.27 9.74 -24.12
N GLU A 458 -10.56 9.98 -23.97
CA GLU A 458 -11.38 9.33 -22.95
C GLU A 458 -11.60 7.84 -23.25
N VAL A 459 -11.39 6.98 -22.27
CA VAL A 459 -11.73 5.57 -22.36
C VAL A 459 -13.23 5.41 -22.11
N LYS A 460 -13.96 4.97 -23.14
CA LYS A 460 -15.42 4.79 -23.10
C LYS A 460 -15.84 3.39 -22.68
N ALA A 461 -14.99 2.38 -22.92
CA ALA A 461 -15.21 1.00 -22.47
C ALA A 461 -13.88 0.28 -22.29
N LEU A 462 -13.84 -0.66 -21.34
CA LEU A 462 -12.66 -1.45 -21.07
C LEU A 462 -13.05 -2.85 -20.61
N VAL A 463 -12.56 -3.87 -21.34
CA VAL A 463 -12.77 -5.29 -21.04
C VAL A 463 -11.40 -5.94 -20.80
N GLY A 464 -11.14 -6.36 -19.57
CA GLY A 464 -9.81 -6.88 -19.17
C GLY A 464 -9.64 -8.38 -19.37
N GLY A 465 -10.70 -9.10 -19.73
CA GLY A 465 -10.62 -10.54 -19.93
C GLY A 465 -11.94 -11.11 -20.43
N ARG A 466 -11.86 -12.32 -20.99
CA ARG A 466 -12.99 -13.10 -21.44
C ARG A 466 -13.50 -14.02 -20.32
N GLY A 467 -14.80 -14.21 -20.24
CA GLY A 467 -15.51 -14.98 -19.20
C GLY A 467 -15.95 -14.12 -18.04
N ASP A 468 -16.65 -14.75 -17.09
CA ASP A 468 -17.19 -14.06 -15.91
C ASP A 468 -16.06 -13.58 -15.01
N LYS A 469 -16.11 -12.31 -14.63
CA LYS A 469 -15.25 -11.76 -13.59
C LYS A 469 -15.80 -12.16 -12.22
N THR A 470 -15.01 -12.89 -11.46
CA THR A 470 -15.47 -13.52 -10.20
C THR A 470 -14.98 -12.79 -8.94
N ALA A 471 -14.05 -11.85 -9.08
CA ALA A 471 -13.51 -11.08 -7.95
C ALA A 471 -13.04 -9.69 -8.40
N ASN A 472 -12.94 -8.76 -7.46
CA ASN A 472 -12.36 -7.45 -7.70
C ASN A 472 -10.83 -7.55 -7.86
N LYS A 473 -10.23 -6.59 -8.60
CA LYS A 473 -8.78 -6.50 -8.82
C LYS A 473 -8.14 -7.78 -9.38
N THR A 474 -8.90 -8.54 -10.19
CA THR A 474 -8.34 -9.64 -10.97
C THR A 474 -7.54 -9.11 -12.16
N LEU A 475 -6.66 -9.94 -12.71
CA LEU A 475 -5.75 -9.59 -13.82
C LEU A 475 -6.51 -8.92 -14.97
N ASN A 476 -6.23 -7.64 -15.20
CA ASN A 476 -6.74 -6.87 -16.32
C ASN A 476 -5.76 -6.95 -17.50
N ARG A 477 -6.06 -7.73 -18.50
CA ARG A 477 -5.18 -7.91 -19.67
C ARG A 477 -5.12 -6.69 -20.59
N ALA A 478 -5.99 -5.72 -20.40
CA ALA A 478 -5.94 -4.46 -21.13
C ALA A 478 -4.90 -3.48 -20.55
N SER A 479 -4.61 -3.54 -19.24
CA SER A 479 -3.68 -2.64 -18.54
C SER A 479 -2.46 -3.35 -17.93
N ASP A 480 -2.62 -4.56 -17.37
CA ASP A 480 -1.62 -5.17 -16.50
C ASP A 480 -0.67 -6.13 -17.22
N THR A 481 -0.90 -6.38 -18.52
CA THR A 481 -0.08 -7.32 -19.29
C THR A 481 0.63 -6.66 -20.44
N THR A 482 1.87 -7.08 -20.68
CA THR A 482 2.68 -6.64 -21.81
C THR A 482 2.68 -7.70 -22.91
N ARG A 483 2.42 -7.30 -24.15
CA ARG A 483 2.48 -8.16 -25.33
C ARG A 483 3.28 -7.47 -26.44
N GLN A 484 3.87 -8.26 -27.31
CA GLN A 484 4.53 -7.73 -28.52
C GLN A 484 3.47 -7.11 -29.43
N PRO A 485 3.59 -5.81 -29.77
CA PRO A 485 2.59 -5.11 -30.58
C PRO A 485 2.56 -5.59 -32.04
N GLY A 486 3.61 -6.23 -32.51
CA GLY A 486 3.71 -6.69 -33.89
C GLY A 486 3.54 -5.54 -34.90
N SER A 487 2.79 -5.79 -35.95
CA SER A 487 2.56 -4.81 -37.03
C SER A 487 1.73 -3.60 -36.62
N THR A 488 1.00 -3.62 -35.52
CA THR A 488 0.28 -2.44 -35.00
C THR A 488 1.23 -1.32 -34.63
N PHE A 489 2.47 -1.65 -34.27
CA PHE A 489 3.49 -0.65 -33.95
C PHE A 489 3.97 0.18 -35.16
N LYS A 490 3.65 -0.25 -36.41
CA LYS A 490 3.99 0.51 -37.61
C LYS A 490 3.39 1.92 -37.61
N ILE A 491 2.23 2.12 -37.00
CA ILE A 491 1.60 3.43 -36.85
C ILE A 491 2.55 4.37 -36.10
N LEU A 492 3.09 3.95 -34.98
CA LEU A 492 3.99 4.76 -34.14
C LEU A 492 5.40 4.83 -34.69
N ALA A 493 5.93 3.73 -35.26
CA ALA A 493 7.33 3.64 -35.66
C ALA A 493 7.60 4.15 -37.07
N ALA A 494 6.60 4.18 -37.98
CA ALA A 494 6.77 4.54 -39.36
C ALA A 494 5.84 5.70 -39.80
N TYR A 495 4.53 5.53 -39.65
CA TYR A 495 3.57 6.48 -40.20
C TYR A 495 3.54 7.80 -39.43
N ALA A 496 3.52 7.80 -38.12
CA ALA A 496 3.49 9.01 -37.31
C ALA A 496 4.75 9.88 -37.54
N PRO A 497 5.99 9.35 -37.46
CA PRO A 497 7.20 10.13 -37.79
C PRO A 497 7.25 10.60 -39.22
N ALA A 498 6.77 9.79 -40.18
CA ALA A 498 6.76 10.18 -41.59
C ALA A 498 5.86 11.40 -41.84
N LEU A 499 4.69 11.44 -41.21
CA LEU A 499 3.73 12.54 -41.32
C LEU A 499 4.13 13.77 -40.52
N ASP A 500 4.67 13.56 -39.29
CA ASP A 500 5.00 14.63 -38.34
C ASP A 500 6.27 15.37 -38.74
N SER A 501 7.38 14.66 -38.93
CA SER A 501 8.71 15.24 -39.17
C SER A 501 9.36 14.79 -40.47
N GLY A 502 8.87 13.75 -41.15
CA GLY A 502 9.41 13.24 -42.40
C GLY A 502 8.95 13.98 -43.66
N GLY A 503 8.09 15.00 -43.54
CA GLY A 503 7.57 15.78 -44.64
C GLY A 503 6.62 15.02 -45.58
N MET A 504 6.15 13.87 -45.18
CA MET A 504 5.18 13.06 -45.92
C MET A 504 3.73 13.49 -45.62
N THR A 505 2.83 13.13 -46.49
CA THR A 505 1.38 13.33 -46.33
C THR A 505 0.64 12.01 -46.57
N LEU A 506 -0.64 11.94 -46.28
CA LEU A 506 -1.48 10.77 -46.59
C LEU A 506 -1.57 10.48 -48.10
N ALA A 507 -1.18 11.46 -48.97
CA ALA A 507 -1.12 11.32 -50.42
C ALA A 507 0.28 10.97 -50.93
N SER A 508 1.29 10.85 -50.06
CA SER A 508 2.62 10.44 -50.44
C SER A 508 2.61 9.01 -50.97
N VAL A 509 3.37 8.76 -52.03
CA VAL A 509 3.50 7.47 -52.68
C VAL A 509 4.92 6.97 -52.49
N GLU A 510 5.09 5.74 -52.00
CA GLU A 510 6.35 5.01 -51.94
C GLU A 510 6.37 3.89 -52.99
N ASP A 511 7.51 3.73 -53.65
CA ASP A 511 7.71 2.62 -54.59
C ASP A 511 8.15 1.36 -53.83
N ASP A 512 7.35 0.28 -53.91
CA ASP A 512 7.67 -1.03 -53.33
C ASP A 512 8.75 -1.73 -54.21
N ALA A 513 9.89 -1.08 -54.36
CA ALA A 513 11.04 -1.60 -55.06
C ALA A 513 11.92 -2.49 -54.17
N PRO A 514 12.71 -3.43 -54.75
CA PRO A 514 13.67 -4.22 -53.97
C PRO A 514 14.65 -3.31 -53.19
N TYR A 515 14.68 -3.46 -51.90
CA TYR A 515 15.51 -2.70 -50.96
C TYR A 515 16.52 -3.58 -50.25
N SER A 516 17.74 -3.08 -50.07
CA SER A 516 18.76 -3.74 -49.26
C SER A 516 19.30 -2.79 -48.21
N TYR A 517 19.47 -3.32 -47.01
CA TYR A 517 20.12 -2.58 -45.93
C TYR A 517 21.59 -2.27 -46.24
N THR A 518 22.17 -1.32 -45.54
CA THR A 518 23.59 -0.94 -45.68
C THR A 518 24.59 -2.08 -45.44
N ASN A 519 24.17 -3.13 -44.72
CA ASN A 519 24.93 -4.36 -44.47
C ASN A 519 24.78 -5.39 -45.59
N GLY A 520 24.13 -5.05 -46.72
CA GLY A 520 23.94 -5.93 -47.90
C GLY A 520 22.80 -6.98 -47.74
N ARG A 521 22.07 -6.98 -46.62
CA ARG A 521 20.91 -7.86 -46.43
C ARG A 521 19.70 -7.31 -47.20
N SER A 522 19.18 -8.10 -48.13
CA SER A 522 17.93 -7.71 -48.83
C SER A 522 16.71 -7.89 -47.96
N LEU A 523 15.81 -6.91 -48.02
CA LEU A 523 14.47 -7.05 -47.47
C LEU A 523 13.67 -8.02 -48.37
N ARG A 524 13.01 -8.98 -47.80
CA ARG A 524 12.07 -9.88 -48.49
C ARG A 524 10.68 -9.61 -47.99
N ASN A 525 9.75 -9.43 -48.92
CA ASN A 525 8.30 -9.38 -48.61
C ASN A 525 7.80 -10.77 -48.20
#